data_daa511af62e7d64d3098b0ff4d167766
#
_entry.id   daa511af62e7d64d3098b0ff4d167766
#
_cell.length_a   1.000
_cell.length_b   1.000
_cell.length_c   1.000
_cell.angle_alpha   90.00
_cell.angle_beta   90.00
_cell.angle_gamma   90.00
#
_symmetry.space_group_name_H-M   'P 1'
#
loop_
_entity.id
_entity.type
_entity.pdbx_description
1 polymer ?
#
loop_
_entity_poly.entity_id
_entity_poly.type
_entity_poly.pdbx_seq_one_letter_code
_entity_poly.pdbx_strand_id
1 'polypeptide(L)' 'YYLINDYIKAEKFLKRAVQLMPNDPIVNDHYGDILWKLDRKIQARYFWSMVLKMDDTERDLVKKIKNKLISGLENS' A
#
# COMPACT_ATOMS: atom_id res chain seq x y z
N TYR A 1 -9.76 -15.44 -12.09
CA TYR A 1 -9.18 -16.14 -10.95
C TYR A 1 -9.66 -15.49 -9.68
N TYR A 2 -10.12 -16.27 -8.72
CA TYR A 2 -10.81 -15.70 -7.56
C TYR A 2 -9.91 -14.79 -6.70
N LEU A 3 -8.61 -15.08 -6.62
CA LEU A 3 -7.67 -14.24 -5.88
C LEU A 3 -7.57 -12.84 -6.49
N ILE A 4 -7.58 -12.75 -7.82
CA ILE A 4 -7.54 -11.46 -8.50
C ILE A 4 -8.83 -10.68 -8.23
N ASN A 5 -9.96 -11.38 -8.23
CA ASN A 5 -11.24 -10.75 -7.90
C ASN A 5 -11.26 -10.18 -6.48
N ASP A 6 -10.66 -10.90 -5.54
CA ASP A 6 -10.56 -10.43 -4.16
C ASP A 6 -9.68 -9.18 -4.06
N TYR A 7 -8.59 -9.15 -4.81
CA TYR A 7 -7.71 -7.98 -4.84
C TYR A 7 -8.41 -6.78 -5.49
N ILE A 8 -9.21 -7.00 -6.53
CA ILE A 8 -9.97 -5.92 -7.16
C ILE A 8 -10.99 -5.34 -6.18
N LYS A 9 -11.69 -6.19 -5.42
CA LYS A 9 -12.62 -5.73 -4.39
C LYS A 9 -11.90 -4.97 -3.29
N ALA A 10 -10.76 -5.49 -2.84
CA ALA A 10 -9.96 -4.83 -1.81
C ALA A 10 -9.44 -3.48 -2.30
N GLU A 11 -9.05 -3.39 -3.57
CA GLU A 11 -8.58 -2.13 -4.15
C GLU A 11 -9.68 -1.07 -4.13
N LYS A 12 -10.89 -1.45 -4.50
CA LYS A 12 -12.02 -0.52 -4.47
C LYS A 12 -12.29 -0.02 -3.04
N PHE A 13 -12.26 -0.92 -2.07
CA PHE A 13 -12.48 -0.58 -0.67
C PHE A 13 -11.38 0.35 -0.16
N LEU A 14 -10.13 0.02 -0.43
CA LEU A 14 -9.00 0.80 0.04
C LEU A 14 -8.88 2.14 -0.68
N LYS A 15 -9.23 2.19 -1.95
CA LYS A 15 -9.29 3.46 -2.68
C LYS A 15 -10.24 4.43 -1.99
N ARG A 16 -11.40 3.93 -1.57
CA ARG A 16 -12.36 4.76 -0.85
C ARG A 16 -11.82 5.15 0.53
N ALA A 17 -11.18 4.20 1.22
CA ALA A 17 -10.61 4.49 2.52
C ALA A 17 -9.52 5.57 2.44
N VAL A 18 -8.69 5.53 1.40
CA VAL A 18 -7.67 6.56 1.17
C VAL A 18 -8.32 7.92 0.90
N GLN A 19 -9.43 7.94 0.17
CA GLN A 19 -10.15 9.18 -0.09
C GLN A 19 -10.73 9.79 1.18
N LEU A 20 -11.18 8.93 2.11
CA LEU A 20 -11.76 9.39 3.38
C LEU A 20 -10.68 9.71 4.42
N MET A 21 -9.56 9.00 4.38
CA MET A 21 -8.47 9.15 5.33
C MET A 21 -7.13 9.25 4.60
N PRO A 22 -6.90 10.33 3.86
CA PRO A 22 -5.71 10.43 3.01
C PRO A 22 -4.39 10.52 3.78
N ASN A 23 -4.45 10.86 5.07
CA ASN A 23 -3.25 10.99 5.89
C ASN A 23 -3.03 9.81 6.84
N ASP A 24 -3.78 8.72 6.66
CA ASP A 24 -3.62 7.53 7.49
C ASP A 24 -2.53 6.64 6.91
N PRO A 25 -1.41 6.46 7.63
CA PRO A 25 -0.30 5.67 7.08
C PRO A 25 -0.65 4.21 6.85
N ILE A 26 -1.48 3.63 7.72
CA ILE A 26 -1.84 2.21 7.60
C ILE A 26 -2.71 1.99 6.36
N VAL A 27 -3.68 2.85 6.13
CA VAL A 27 -4.56 2.75 4.96
C VAL A 27 -3.75 2.88 3.67
N ASN A 28 -2.85 3.85 3.62
CA ASN A 28 -2.01 4.06 2.43
C ASN A 28 -1.06 2.89 2.20
N ASP A 29 -0.50 2.31 3.26
CA ASP A 29 0.36 1.14 3.16
C ASP A 29 -0.41 -0.05 2.57
N HIS A 30 -1.60 -0.33 3.10
CA HIS A 30 -2.43 -1.43 2.61
C HIS A 30 -2.85 -1.21 1.16
N TYR A 31 -3.17 0.02 0.79
CA TYR A 31 -3.51 0.32 -0.59
C TYR A 31 -2.31 0.06 -1.51
N GLY A 32 -1.12 0.46 -1.08
CA GLY A 32 0.11 0.15 -1.83
C GLY A 32 0.30 -1.35 -2.00
N ASP A 33 0.06 -2.14 -0.95
CA ASP A 33 0.19 -3.59 -1.03
C ASP A 33 -0.75 -4.19 -2.09
N ILE A 34 -2.00 -3.74 -2.11
CA ILE A 34 -2.98 -4.23 -3.07
C ILE A 34 -2.61 -3.81 -4.50
N LEU A 35 -2.15 -2.59 -4.68
CA LEU A 35 -1.69 -2.15 -5.99
C LEU A 35 -0.52 -2.99 -6.49
N TRP A 36 0.40 -3.36 -5.61
CA TRP A 36 1.50 -4.26 -5.97
C TRP A 36 0.98 -5.62 -6.43
N LYS A 37 0.02 -6.18 -5.70
CA LYS A 37 -0.58 -7.47 -6.05
C LYS A 37 -1.32 -7.43 -7.40
N LEU A 38 -1.83 -6.26 -7.77
CA LEU A 38 -2.50 -6.05 -9.07
C LEU A 38 -1.52 -5.66 -10.18
N ASP A 39 -0.23 -5.80 -9.92
CA ASP A 39 0.85 -5.49 -10.88
C ASP A 39 0.92 -4.01 -11.25
N ARG A 40 0.47 -3.16 -10.35
CA ARG A 40 0.58 -1.70 -10.50
C ARG A 40 1.73 -1.20 -9.61
N LYS A 41 2.94 -1.62 -9.94
CA LYS A 41 4.10 -1.47 -9.05
C LYS A 41 4.53 -0.03 -8.87
N ILE A 42 4.43 0.79 -9.91
CA ILE A 42 4.80 2.21 -9.82
C ILE A 42 3.87 2.93 -8.84
N GLN A 43 2.57 2.68 -8.95
CA GLN A 43 1.59 3.27 -8.04
C GLN A 43 1.78 2.78 -6.61
N ALA A 44 2.07 1.48 -6.43
CA ALA A 44 2.32 0.91 -5.11
C ALA A 44 3.49 1.62 -4.43
N ARG A 45 4.58 1.81 -5.15
CA ARG A 45 5.75 2.51 -4.63
C ARG A 45 5.44 3.95 -4.28
N TYR A 46 4.60 4.61 -5.07
CA TYR A 46 4.18 5.97 -4.80
C TYR A 46 3.49 6.07 -3.43
N PHE A 47 2.53 5.17 -3.17
CA PHE A 47 1.81 5.19 -1.89
C PHE A 47 2.72 4.83 -0.72
N TRP A 48 3.59 3.84 -0.88
CA TRP A 48 4.57 3.52 0.17
C TRP A 48 5.50 4.69 0.46
N SER A 49 5.96 5.38 -0.58
CA SER A 49 6.83 6.54 -0.41
C SER A 49 6.11 7.67 0.32
N MET A 50 4.82 7.86 0.03
CA MET A 50 4.02 8.86 0.72
C MET A 50 3.94 8.59 2.23
N VAL A 51 3.80 7.31 2.61
CA VAL A 51 3.73 6.94 4.02
C VAL A 51 5.01 7.34 4.75
N LEU A 52 6.15 7.19 4.10
CA LEU A 52 7.44 7.57 4.70
C LEU A 52 7.54 9.06 4.97
N LYS A 53 6.75 9.87 4.29
CA LYS A 53 6.74 11.34 4.47
C LYS A 53 5.74 11.80 5.51
N MET A 54 4.91 10.89 6.03
CA MET A 54 3.91 11.23 7.04
C MET A 54 4.54 11.30 8.42
N ASP A 55 4.22 12.34 9.16
CA ASP A 55 4.80 12.55 10.50
C ASP A 55 4.36 11.52 11.51
N ASP A 56 3.15 10.98 11.36
CA ASP A 56 2.55 10.06 12.33
C ASP A 56 2.90 8.59 12.05
N THR A 57 3.80 8.31 11.12
CA THR A 57 4.14 6.94 10.77
C THR A 57 5.04 6.32 11.84
N GLU A 58 4.62 5.16 12.37
CA GLU A 58 5.39 4.45 13.38
C GLU A 58 6.68 3.89 12.78
N ARG A 59 7.71 3.76 13.65
CA ARG A 59 9.03 3.28 13.22
C ARG A 59 8.98 1.90 12.59
N ASP A 60 8.20 1.00 13.16
CA ASP A 60 8.09 -0.37 12.62
C ASP A 60 7.50 -0.36 11.22
N LEU A 61 6.50 0.47 11.00
CA LEU A 61 5.90 0.61 9.68
C LEU A 61 6.88 1.22 8.70
N VAL A 62 7.66 2.22 9.13
CA VAL A 62 8.70 2.83 8.29
C VAL A 62 9.70 1.77 7.82
N LYS A 63 10.16 0.90 8.73
CA LYS A 63 11.09 -0.17 8.38
C LYS A 63 10.50 -1.14 7.37
N LYS A 64 9.25 -1.54 7.58
CA LYS A 64 8.56 -2.44 6.66
C LYS A 64 8.45 -1.84 5.27
N ILE A 65 8.08 -0.57 5.20
CA ILE A 65 7.90 0.11 3.93
C ILE A 65 9.23 0.30 3.21
N LYS A 66 10.29 0.64 3.93
CA LYS A 66 11.61 0.75 3.32
C LYS A 66 12.04 -0.57 2.70
N ASN A 67 11.78 -1.69 3.37
CA ASN A 67 12.07 -3.01 2.83
C ASN A 67 11.23 -3.30 1.58
N LYS A 68 9.96 -2.92 1.59
CA LYS A 68 9.08 -3.09 0.43
C LYS A 68 9.57 -2.29 -0.77
N LEU A 69 10.08 -1.09 -0.54
CA LEU A 69 10.61 -0.25 -1.61
C LEU A 69 11.88 -0.81 -2.24
N ILE A 70 12.65 -1.55 -1.45
CA ILE A 70 13.89 -2.18 -1.94
C ILE A 70 13.61 -3.46 -2.70
N SER A 71 12.80 -4.35 -2.13
CA SER A 71 12.62 -5.70 -2.66
C SER A 71 11.19 -6.03 -3.10
N GLY A 72 10.24 -5.11 -2.87
CA GLY A 72 8.84 -5.37 -3.11
C GLY A 72 8.26 -6.32 -2.09
N LEU A 73 7.10 -6.88 -2.40
CA LEU A 73 6.48 -7.90 -1.57
C LEU A 73 7.05 -9.25 -1.98
N GLU A 74 7.67 -9.94 -1.04
CA GLU A 74 8.45 -11.15 -1.33
C GLU A 74 7.64 -12.26 -1.99
N ASN A 75 6.36 -12.34 -1.66
CA ASN A 75 5.49 -13.42 -2.14
C ASN A 75 4.53 -12.99 -3.24
N SER A 76 4.86 -11.92 -3.92
CA SER A 76 3.97 -11.40 -4.97
C SER A 76 4.44 -11.75 -6.37
#